data_c7b0526e70278c017f2c648b2128370f
#
_entry.id   c7b0526e70278c017f2c648b2128370f
#
_cell.length_a   1.000
_cell.length_b   1.000
_cell.length_c   1.000
_cell.angle_alpha   90.00
_cell.angle_beta   90.00
_cell.angle_gamma   90.00
#
_symmetry.space_group_name_H-M   'P 1'
#
loop_
_entity.id
_entity.type
_entity.pdbx_description
1 polymer ?
#
loop_
_entity_poly.entity_id
_entity_poly.type
_entity_poly.pdbx_seq_one_letter_code
_entity_poly.pdbx_strand_id
1 'polypeptide(L)'
;MLIFFIIVLINISFCTYSQKNNISDSLQTFTLAQCIDFAFQHQPALNQSLINLNIARITNRINLSGWLPQLNLSGNLLHYNQLPTSFVPNQTVPGGPPVQTHTGVSNSFVPVLSASQTIFNPQLVYSAMKAPLYIQQAEQMTDSAKINIVSSVSKSFYNLLFTLEQINVLEEDTARLGRSVLDAYHQYVGGLVDVTDYEQAIITLNNSKAQLRQQTESIVPAYAVLKQTMGCPPGHQFNIAFDTVQMMQEIAFDTTQLLQYEKRIEYQQLQTLKKLLHQQTNYDKLSFLPSVSAIYNYYYEYENNSFPALLNSAYPYSYIGLTFNFPLFTGFSRTESVHKSRLQEQLADWDVIKLKSQIYTEYTSALAGYKSNLYNLQILRDNETKAKDVYRILSLQYKQGIVAYLNIIVAESNLITAETGYINALFQLLSSKIDLEKAVGIIHYNK
;
A
#
# COMPACT_ATOMS: atom_id res chain seq x y z
N MET A 1 -20.34 38.71 -40.18
CA MET A 1 -19.60 39.35 -39.10
C MET A 1 -19.03 38.24 -38.21
N LEU A 2 -17.72 38.20 -38.08
CA LEU A 2 -16.85 37.09 -37.70
C LEU A 2 -17.20 36.48 -36.35
N ILE A 3 -17.50 35.17 -36.35
CA ILE A 3 -17.50 34.30 -35.15
C ILE A 3 -16.06 33.87 -34.95
N PHE A 4 -15.40 34.41 -33.92
CA PHE A 4 -14.09 33.96 -33.48
C PHE A 4 -14.26 32.61 -32.71
N PHE A 5 -14.04 31.54 -33.41
CA PHE A 5 -13.84 30.21 -32.77
C PHE A 5 -12.42 30.17 -32.21
N ILE A 6 -12.25 30.34 -30.89
CA ILE A 6 -11.00 30.06 -30.23
C ILE A 6 -10.94 28.53 -30.05
N ILE A 7 -10.32 27.85 -31.00
CA ILE A 7 -9.87 26.45 -30.83
C ILE A 7 -8.62 26.49 -30.00
N VAL A 8 -8.73 26.16 -28.71
CA VAL A 8 -7.57 25.83 -27.88
C VAL A 8 -7.07 24.47 -28.33
N LEU A 9 -6.04 24.46 -29.17
CA LEU A 9 -5.25 23.28 -29.51
C LEU A 9 -4.46 22.85 -28.27
N ILE A 10 -4.96 21.85 -27.57
CA ILE A 10 -4.18 21.13 -26.55
C ILE A 10 -3.17 20.27 -27.29
N ASN A 11 -1.94 20.73 -27.37
CA ASN A 11 -0.79 19.92 -27.79
C ASN A 11 -0.52 18.87 -26.72
N ILE A 12 -1.04 17.67 -26.91
CA ILE A 12 -0.63 16.50 -26.12
C ILE A 12 0.67 15.99 -26.74
N SER A 13 1.80 16.45 -26.20
CA SER A 13 3.11 15.85 -26.49
C SER A 13 3.18 14.47 -25.83
N PHE A 14 2.97 13.44 -26.61
CA PHE A 14 3.35 12.06 -26.21
C PHE A 14 4.89 11.97 -26.18
N CYS A 15 5.48 12.12 -25.00
CA CYS A 15 6.85 11.70 -24.76
C CYS A 15 6.88 10.17 -24.71
N THR A 16 7.20 9.54 -25.83
CA THR A 16 7.58 8.12 -25.85
C THR A 16 8.98 8.00 -25.23
N TYR A 17 9.04 7.67 -23.94
CA TYR A 17 10.27 7.22 -23.31
C TYR A 17 10.59 5.82 -23.82
N SER A 18 11.42 5.76 -24.86
CA SER A 18 12.13 4.54 -25.24
C SER A 18 13.30 4.35 -24.26
N GLN A 19 13.07 3.58 -23.20
CA GLN A 19 14.18 3.09 -22.37
C GLN A 19 14.97 2.04 -23.15
N LYS A 20 16.10 2.46 -23.66
CA LYS A 20 17.16 1.59 -24.17
C LYS A 20 17.84 0.98 -22.93
N ASN A 21 17.37 -0.16 -22.46
CA ASN A 21 18.09 -0.97 -21.49
C ASN A 21 19.33 -1.57 -22.14
N ASN A 22 20.48 -0.96 -21.93
CA ASN A 22 21.75 -1.63 -22.08
C ASN A 22 21.90 -2.60 -20.91
N ILE A 23 21.48 -3.85 -21.10
CA ILE A 23 21.78 -4.95 -20.17
C ILE A 23 23.25 -5.29 -20.39
N SER A 24 24.13 -4.78 -19.55
CA SER A 24 25.45 -5.36 -19.35
C SER A 24 25.26 -6.69 -18.61
N ASP A 25 25.70 -7.77 -19.21
CA ASP A 25 25.50 -9.17 -18.82
C ASP A 25 26.35 -9.60 -17.61
N SER A 26 26.68 -8.71 -16.70
CA SER A 26 27.22 -9.06 -15.39
C SER A 26 26.05 -9.23 -14.41
N LEU A 27 25.84 -10.44 -13.91
CA LEU A 27 24.86 -10.74 -12.85
C LEU A 27 25.09 -9.74 -11.70
N GLN A 28 24.17 -8.79 -11.57
CA GLN A 28 24.25 -7.79 -10.53
C GLN A 28 24.02 -8.47 -9.17
N THR A 29 24.86 -8.18 -8.19
CA THR A 29 24.75 -8.75 -6.85
C THR A 29 24.12 -7.72 -5.93
N PHE A 30 23.03 -8.08 -5.26
CA PHE A 30 22.27 -7.22 -4.36
C PHE A 30 22.51 -7.58 -2.88
N THR A 31 22.76 -6.55 -2.08
CA THR A 31 22.67 -6.62 -0.61
C THR A 31 21.22 -6.40 -0.17
N LEU A 32 20.90 -6.69 1.10
CA LEU A 32 19.57 -6.43 1.65
C LEU A 32 19.15 -4.95 1.48
N ALA A 33 20.06 -4.01 1.78
CA ALA A 33 19.78 -2.58 1.62
C ALA A 33 19.45 -2.22 0.16
N GLN A 34 20.23 -2.75 -0.80
CA GLN A 34 19.98 -2.54 -2.23
C GLN A 34 18.67 -3.18 -2.70
N CYS A 35 18.27 -4.34 -2.15
CA CYS A 35 16.97 -4.94 -2.43
C CYS A 35 15.82 -4.05 -1.94
N ILE A 36 15.95 -3.43 -0.76
CA ILE A 36 14.96 -2.51 -0.20
C ILE A 36 14.89 -1.22 -1.04
N ASP A 37 16.03 -0.63 -1.41
CA ASP A 37 16.08 0.57 -2.25
C ASP A 37 15.48 0.31 -3.64
N PHE A 38 15.76 -0.85 -4.24
CA PHE A 38 15.14 -1.26 -5.49
C PHE A 38 13.62 -1.39 -5.35
N ALA A 39 13.15 -2.00 -4.26
CA ALA A 39 11.73 -2.16 -3.99
C ALA A 39 11.02 -0.80 -3.83
N PHE A 40 11.66 0.19 -3.21
CA PHE A 40 11.09 1.55 -3.11
C PHE A 40 10.89 2.24 -4.45
N GLN A 41 11.67 1.88 -5.45
CA GLN A 41 11.54 2.44 -6.79
C GLN A 41 10.55 1.66 -7.68
N HIS A 42 10.45 0.35 -7.50
CA HIS A 42 9.78 -0.52 -8.47
C HIS A 42 8.54 -1.24 -7.90
N GLN A 43 8.36 -1.32 -6.57
CA GLN A 43 7.25 -2.07 -6.00
C GLN A 43 5.91 -1.40 -6.33
N PRO A 44 4.99 -2.10 -7.04
CA PRO A 44 3.72 -1.52 -7.47
C PRO A 44 2.87 -0.96 -6.33
N ALA A 45 2.87 -1.63 -5.16
CA ALA A 45 2.09 -1.18 -4.01
C ALA A 45 2.52 0.20 -3.49
N LEU A 46 3.82 0.52 -3.50
CA LEU A 46 4.32 1.84 -3.12
C LEU A 46 3.98 2.88 -4.18
N ASN A 47 4.19 2.55 -5.46
CA ASN A 47 3.87 3.45 -6.57
C ASN A 47 2.37 3.78 -6.60
N GLN A 48 1.49 2.81 -6.36
CA GLN A 48 0.06 3.04 -6.20
C GLN A 48 -0.25 3.96 -5.02
N SER A 49 0.45 3.80 -3.89
CA SER A 49 0.27 4.65 -2.71
C SER A 49 0.71 6.10 -2.98
N LEU A 50 1.82 6.31 -3.69
CA LEU A 50 2.29 7.63 -4.12
C LEU A 50 1.32 8.30 -5.11
N ILE A 51 0.75 7.53 -6.03
CA ILE A 51 -0.30 8.01 -6.94
C ILE A 51 -1.54 8.41 -6.13
N ASN A 52 -1.97 7.60 -5.16
CA ASN A 52 -3.10 7.91 -4.29
C ASN A 52 -2.87 9.19 -3.46
N LEU A 53 -1.64 9.42 -2.98
CA LEU A 53 -1.27 10.68 -2.34
C LEU A 53 -1.45 11.88 -3.29
N ASN A 54 -1.02 11.75 -4.54
CA ASN A 54 -1.21 12.80 -5.54
C ASN A 54 -2.70 13.00 -5.88
N ILE A 55 -3.48 11.91 -5.98
CA ILE A 55 -4.94 11.97 -6.15
C ILE A 55 -5.58 12.72 -4.97
N ALA A 56 -5.18 12.44 -3.73
CA ALA A 56 -5.68 13.15 -2.55
C ALA A 56 -5.39 14.66 -2.62
N ARG A 57 -4.18 15.06 -3.02
CA ARG A 57 -3.79 16.46 -3.22
C ARG A 57 -4.62 17.15 -4.31
N ILE A 58 -4.85 16.47 -5.44
CA ILE A 58 -5.65 16.99 -6.55
C ILE A 58 -7.13 17.09 -6.13
N THR A 59 -7.67 16.06 -5.47
CA THR A 59 -9.04 16.05 -4.96
C THR A 59 -9.29 17.21 -3.98
N ASN A 60 -8.32 17.52 -3.11
CA ASN A 60 -8.43 18.68 -2.23
C ASN A 60 -8.47 20.00 -3.02
N ARG A 61 -7.65 20.14 -4.09
CA ARG A 61 -7.72 21.34 -4.96
C ARG A 61 -9.06 21.45 -5.68
N ILE A 62 -9.61 20.33 -6.17
CA ILE A 62 -10.95 20.27 -6.77
C ILE A 62 -12.02 20.72 -5.75
N ASN A 63 -11.98 20.18 -4.53
CA ASN A 63 -12.94 20.56 -3.49
C ASN A 63 -12.85 22.04 -3.08
N LEU A 64 -11.64 22.60 -3.08
CA LEU A 64 -11.42 24.01 -2.75
C LEU A 64 -11.71 24.94 -3.91
N SER A 65 -11.78 24.46 -5.15
CA SER A 65 -12.12 25.30 -6.32
C SER A 65 -13.54 25.89 -6.25
N GLY A 66 -14.41 25.32 -5.41
CA GLY A 66 -15.73 25.90 -5.13
C GLY A 66 -15.70 27.29 -4.45
N TRP A 67 -14.54 27.71 -3.91
CA TRP A 67 -14.33 29.08 -3.45
C TRP A 67 -14.01 30.06 -4.56
N LEU A 68 -13.65 29.59 -5.76
CA LEU A 68 -13.36 30.44 -6.92
C LEU A 68 -14.65 30.80 -7.67
N PRO A 69 -14.66 31.92 -8.40
CA PRO A 69 -15.78 32.26 -9.26
C PRO A 69 -16.06 31.18 -10.29
N GLN A 70 -17.32 30.78 -10.42
CA GLN A 70 -17.78 29.81 -11.42
C GLN A 70 -18.47 30.58 -12.55
N LEU A 71 -18.00 30.36 -13.77
CA LEU A 71 -18.59 30.96 -14.99
C LEU A 71 -19.28 29.86 -15.78
N ASN A 72 -20.51 30.09 -16.17
CA ASN A 72 -21.29 29.16 -16.95
C ASN A 72 -22.03 29.89 -18.09
N LEU A 73 -21.99 29.33 -19.28
CA LEU A 73 -22.79 29.77 -20.41
C LEU A 73 -23.86 28.71 -20.68
N SER A 74 -25.11 29.10 -20.61
CA SER A 74 -26.26 28.28 -20.92
C SER A 74 -27.18 28.99 -21.89
N GLY A 75 -28.08 28.28 -22.55
CA GLY A 75 -29.03 28.88 -23.43
C GLY A 75 -30.18 27.93 -23.78
N ASN A 76 -31.37 28.45 -23.84
CA ASN A 76 -32.56 27.73 -24.23
C ASN A 76 -33.08 28.29 -25.56
N LEU A 77 -33.27 27.41 -26.55
CA LEU A 77 -34.02 27.70 -27.76
C LEU A 77 -35.39 27.03 -27.63
N LEU A 78 -36.45 27.86 -27.63
CA LEU A 78 -37.81 27.38 -27.44
C LEU A 78 -38.65 27.74 -28.63
N HIS A 79 -39.50 26.84 -29.07
CA HIS A 79 -40.58 27.08 -30.03
C HIS A 79 -41.90 26.69 -29.36
N TYR A 80 -42.81 27.65 -29.23
CA TYR A 80 -44.14 27.44 -28.68
C TYR A 80 -45.11 27.06 -29.77
N ASN A 81 -45.59 25.83 -29.79
CA ASN A 81 -46.67 25.38 -30.66
C ASN A 81 -48.00 26.09 -30.33
N GLN A 82 -48.19 26.45 -29.06
CA GLN A 82 -49.28 27.25 -28.56
C GLN A 82 -48.75 28.23 -27.52
N LEU A 83 -49.02 29.51 -27.71
CA LEU A 83 -48.59 30.56 -26.77
C LEU A 83 -49.37 30.43 -25.43
N PRO A 84 -48.73 30.74 -24.31
CA PRO A 84 -49.42 30.83 -23.03
C PRO A 84 -50.56 31.83 -23.07
N THR A 85 -51.68 31.48 -22.50
CA THR A 85 -52.85 32.34 -22.40
C THR A 85 -52.88 33.06 -21.06
N SER A 86 -53.01 34.37 -21.08
CA SER A 86 -53.18 35.21 -19.88
C SER A 86 -54.54 35.89 -19.91
N PHE A 87 -55.12 36.09 -18.72
CA PHE A 87 -56.37 36.85 -18.55
C PHE A 87 -56.00 38.23 -18.04
N VAL A 88 -56.27 39.26 -18.84
CA VAL A 88 -56.02 40.68 -18.50
C VAL A 88 -57.34 41.42 -18.21
N PRO A 89 -57.31 42.37 -17.27
CA PRO A 89 -58.51 43.23 -17.06
C PRO A 89 -59.00 43.83 -18.34
N ASN A 90 -60.31 43.82 -18.53
CA ASN A 90 -60.93 44.46 -19.71
C ASN A 90 -60.77 45.97 -19.66
N GLN A 91 -59.89 46.52 -20.51
CA GLN A 91 -59.62 47.95 -20.55
C GLN A 91 -60.74 48.71 -21.29
N THR A 92 -61.59 48.04 -22.09
CA THR A 92 -62.65 48.64 -22.88
C THR A 92 -63.96 48.78 -22.13
N VAL A 93 -64.18 47.87 -21.10
CA VAL A 93 -65.39 47.90 -20.26
C VAL A 93 -64.94 47.81 -18.78
N PRO A 94 -64.97 48.99 -18.09
CA PRO A 94 -64.62 48.98 -16.64
C PRO A 94 -65.54 48.08 -15.84
N GLY A 95 -64.92 47.07 -15.12
CA GLY A 95 -65.70 46.07 -14.35
C GLY A 95 -66.22 44.90 -15.17
N GLY A 96 -65.91 44.82 -16.47
CA GLY A 96 -66.27 43.66 -17.31
C GLY A 96 -65.35 42.39 -17.01
N PRO A 97 -65.79 41.23 -17.54
CA PRO A 97 -65.01 40.03 -17.37
C PRO A 97 -63.60 40.16 -17.98
N PRO A 98 -62.54 39.49 -17.41
CA PRO A 98 -61.20 39.51 -17.97
C PRO A 98 -61.15 39.02 -19.41
N VAL A 99 -60.34 39.70 -20.26
CA VAL A 99 -60.16 39.32 -21.66
C VAL A 99 -59.00 38.32 -21.75
N GLN A 100 -59.22 37.26 -22.50
CA GLN A 100 -58.20 36.27 -22.80
C GLN A 100 -57.24 36.82 -23.86
N THR A 101 -55.95 36.80 -23.57
CA THR A 101 -54.91 37.21 -24.53
C THR A 101 -53.79 36.23 -24.56
N HIS A 102 -53.16 36.04 -25.72
CA HIS A 102 -51.94 35.24 -25.81
C HIS A 102 -50.72 36.13 -25.55
N THR A 103 -49.85 35.71 -24.65
CA THR A 103 -48.65 36.45 -24.25
C THR A 103 -47.38 35.74 -24.71
N GLY A 104 -46.39 36.53 -25.17
CA GLY A 104 -45.12 36.03 -25.66
C GLY A 104 -45.06 35.89 -27.19
N VAL A 105 -44.02 35.29 -27.68
CA VAL A 105 -43.72 35.06 -29.09
C VAL A 105 -43.44 33.57 -29.35
N SER A 106 -43.64 33.15 -30.61
CA SER A 106 -43.53 31.72 -30.95
C SER A 106 -42.12 31.15 -30.82
N ASN A 107 -41.08 31.96 -30.98
CA ASN A 107 -39.68 31.51 -30.87
C ASN A 107 -38.92 32.41 -29.91
N SER A 108 -38.17 31.79 -29.01
CA SER A 108 -37.31 32.46 -28.05
C SER A 108 -35.97 31.74 -27.97
N PHE A 109 -34.86 32.49 -28.01
CA PHE A 109 -33.53 32.05 -27.77
C PHE A 109 -32.85 32.93 -26.74
N VAL A 110 -32.52 32.37 -25.57
CA VAL A 110 -32.00 33.12 -24.43
C VAL A 110 -30.68 32.53 -23.99
N PRO A 111 -29.54 32.91 -24.60
CA PRO A 111 -28.22 32.64 -24.00
C PRO A 111 -28.02 33.49 -22.75
N VAL A 112 -27.46 32.82 -21.70
CA VAL A 112 -27.22 33.42 -20.40
C VAL A 112 -25.78 33.16 -19.99
N LEU A 113 -25.00 34.21 -19.77
CA LEU A 113 -23.72 34.14 -19.11
C LEU A 113 -23.93 34.36 -17.61
N SER A 114 -23.70 33.31 -16.83
CA SER A 114 -23.83 33.30 -15.36
C SER A 114 -22.48 33.28 -14.71
N ALA A 115 -22.23 34.15 -13.74
CA ALA A 115 -21.12 34.11 -12.84
C ALA A 115 -21.64 33.91 -11.40
N SER A 116 -21.10 32.98 -10.68
CA SER A 116 -21.43 32.76 -9.25
C SER A 116 -20.17 32.67 -8.40
N GLN A 117 -20.18 33.32 -7.26
CA GLN A 117 -19.12 33.32 -6.26
C GLN A 117 -19.69 32.94 -4.91
N THR A 118 -19.26 31.83 -4.37
CA THR A 118 -19.59 31.42 -3.00
C THR A 118 -18.89 32.37 -2.02
N ILE A 119 -19.67 33.01 -1.12
CA ILE A 119 -19.17 33.84 -0.01
C ILE A 119 -19.04 33.01 1.24
N PHE A 120 -20.05 32.20 1.54
CA PHE A 120 -20.07 31.29 2.68
C PHE A 120 -20.89 30.05 2.35
N ASN A 121 -20.29 28.88 2.59
CA ASN A 121 -20.96 27.59 2.45
C ASN A 121 -20.36 26.60 3.47
N PRO A 122 -21.17 26.02 4.37
CA PRO A 122 -20.70 25.04 5.36
C PRO A 122 -19.92 23.88 4.76
N GLN A 123 -20.31 23.40 3.59
CA GLN A 123 -19.62 22.31 2.89
C GLN A 123 -18.21 22.72 2.41
N LEU A 124 -18.02 23.94 1.93
CA LEU A 124 -16.70 24.42 1.52
C LEU A 124 -15.79 24.68 2.71
N VAL A 125 -16.33 25.19 3.82
CA VAL A 125 -15.61 25.34 5.09
C VAL A 125 -15.14 23.98 5.56
N TYR A 126 -16.01 22.98 5.59
CA TYR A 126 -15.66 21.60 5.93
C TYR A 126 -14.58 21.02 5.00
N SER A 127 -14.71 21.24 3.69
CA SER A 127 -13.72 20.80 2.70
C SER A 127 -12.34 21.41 2.97
N ALA A 128 -12.27 22.69 3.35
CA ALA A 128 -11.03 23.35 3.73
C ALA A 128 -10.42 22.77 5.04
N MET A 129 -11.24 22.51 6.04
CA MET A 129 -10.79 21.97 7.34
C MET A 129 -10.27 20.53 7.23
N LYS A 130 -10.89 19.69 6.40
CA LYS A 130 -10.47 18.30 6.24
C LYS A 130 -9.32 18.09 5.25
N ALA A 131 -9.06 19.05 4.36
CA ALA A 131 -8.06 18.92 3.31
C ALA A 131 -6.66 18.51 3.82
N PRO A 132 -6.07 19.15 4.86
CA PRO A 132 -4.76 18.74 5.38
C PRO A 132 -4.80 17.35 6.01
N LEU A 133 -5.92 16.96 6.62
CA LEU A 133 -6.06 15.64 7.25
C LEU A 133 -6.14 14.51 6.22
N TYR A 134 -6.77 14.73 5.05
CA TYR A 134 -6.77 13.76 3.95
C TYR A 134 -5.39 13.57 3.34
N ILE A 135 -4.61 14.66 3.22
CA ILE A 135 -3.22 14.55 2.76
C ILE A 135 -2.41 13.76 3.79
N GLN A 136 -2.53 14.10 5.10
CA GLN A 136 -1.86 13.38 6.17
C GLN A 136 -2.23 11.89 6.19
N GLN A 137 -3.50 11.55 6.00
CA GLN A 137 -3.95 10.16 5.91
C GLN A 137 -3.28 9.42 4.73
N ALA A 138 -3.21 10.05 3.55
CA ALA A 138 -2.57 9.46 2.38
C ALA A 138 -1.04 9.32 2.56
N GLU A 139 -0.38 10.26 3.23
CA GLU A 139 1.03 10.18 3.61
C GLU A 139 1.28 9.00 4.56
N GLN A 140 0.45 8.86 5.59
CA GLN A 140 0.52 7.75 6.54
C GLN A 140 0.26 6.38 5.88
N MET A 141 -0.59 6.31 4.84
CA MET A 141 -0.78 5.09 4.04
C MET A 141 0.49 4.77 3.24
N THR A 142 1.18 5.78 2.71
CA THR A 142 2.46 5.60 2.01
C THR A 142 3.56 5.13 2.97
N ASP A 143 3.63 5.69 4.18
CA ASP A 143 4.58 5.24 5.20
C ASP A 143 4.28 3.80 5.65
N SER A 144 3.02 3.44 5.81
CA SER A 144 2.61 2.05 6.08
C SER A 144 3.05 1.09 4.96
N ALA A 145 2.90 1.50 3.69
CA ALA A 145 3.37 0.70 2.56
C ALA A 145 4.89 0.51 2.60
N LYS A 146 5.68 1.56 2.89
CA LYS A 146 7.14 1.46 3.05
C LYS A 146 7.54 0.49 4.16
N ILE A 147 6.94 0.60 5.35
CA ILE A 147 7.17 -0.30 6.48
C ILE A 147 6.91 -1.76 6.08
N ASN A 148 5.81 -2.02 5.39
CA ASN A 148 5.47 -3.37 4.93
C ASN A 148 6.44 -3.90 3.86
N ILE A 149 6.93 -3.04 2.96
CA ILE A 149 7.94 -3.39 1.96
C ILE A 149 9.25 -3.78 2.65
N VAL A 150 9.75 -2.96 3.57
CA VAL A 150 10.98 -3.30 4.32
C VAL A 150 10.83 -4.64 5.01
N SER A 151 9.71 -4.86 5.72
CA SER A 151 9.48 -6.13 6.41
C SER A 151 9.39 -7.33 5.45
N SER A 152 8.65 -7.22 4.34
CA SER A 152 8.46 -8.33 3.40
C SER A 152 9.71 -8.64 2.58
N VAL A 153 10.44 -7.62 2.11
CA VAL A 153 11.71 -7.79 1.39
C VAL A 153 12.76 -8.41 2.30
N SER A 154 12.92 -7.91 3.54
CA SER A 154 13.89 -8.48 4.48
C SER A 154 13.62 -9.95 4.78
N LYS A 155 12.36 -10.31 5.04
CA LYS A 155 11.99 -11.71 5.29
C LYS A 155 12.21 -12.61 4.07
N SER A 156 11.86 -12.11 2.87
CA SER A 156 12.08 -12.88 1.64
C SER A 156 13.56 -13.03 1.30
N PHE A 157 14.38 -12.01 1.58
CA PHE A 157 15.83 -12.05 1.44
C PHE A 157 16.43 -13.08 2.39
N TYR A 158 16.06 -13.05 3.66
CA TYR A 158 16.53 -14.04 4.64
C TYR A 158 16.08 -15.47 4.30
N ASN A 159 14.86 -15.64 3.80
CA ASN A 159 14.38 -16.96 3.36
C ASN A 159 15.18 -17.51 2.16
N LEU A 160 15.51 -16.66 1.18
CA LEU A 160 16.35 -17.05 0.05
C LEU A 160 17.77 -17.42 0.54
N LEU A 161 18.31 -16.63 1.46
CA LEU A 161 19.62 -16.87 2.07
C LEU A 161 19.65 -18.21 2.81
N PHE A 162 18.62 -18.48 3.61
CA PHE A 162 18.43 -19.78 4.28
C PHE A 162 18.45 -20.95 3.29
N THR A 163 17.72 -20.79 2.16
CA THR A 163 17.70 -21.81 1.11
C THR A 163 19.09 -22.08 0.52
N LEU A 164 19.85 -21.02 0.24
CA LEU A 164 21.22 -21.13 -0.27
C LEU A 164 22.17 -21.81 0.73
N GLU A 165 22.10 -21.40 1.99
CA GLU A 165 22.94 -22.00 3.04
C GLU A 165 22.61 -23.48 3.30
N GLN A 166 21.33 -23.85 3.24
CA GLN A 166 20.94 -25.27 3.31
C GLN A 166 21.54 -26.10 2.18
N ILE A 167 21.60 -25.54 0.96
CA ILE A 167 22.21 -26.23 -0.18
C ILE A 167 23.70 -26.40 0.07
N ASN A 168 24.41 -25.35 0.53
CA ASN A 168 25.82 -25.42 0.84
C ASN A 168 26.11 -26.57 1.86
N VAL A 169 25.31 -26.65 2.94
CA VAL A 169 25.42 -27.73 3.92
C VAL A 169 25.19 -29.12 3.30
N LEU A 170 24.15 -29.26 2.48
CA LEU A 170 23.83 -30.54 1.82
C LEU A 170 24.88 -30.94 0.76
N GLU A 171 25.53 -30.00 0.10
CA GLU A 171 26.62 -30.24 -0.84
C GLU A 171 27.86 -30.78 -0.06
N GLU A 172 28.24 -30.12 1.05
CA GLU A 172 29.33 -30.58 1.91
C GLU A 172 29.04 -31.97 2.50
N ASP A 173 27.79 -32.22 2.93
CA ASP A 173 27.31 -33.47 3.43
C ASP A 173 27.40 -34.58 2.38
N THR A 174 26.86 -34.35 1.20
CA THR A 174 26.91 -35.29 0.05
C THR A 174 28.34 -35.64 -0.31
N ALA A 175 29.27 -34.65 -0.27
CA ALA A 175 30.70 -34.91 -0.50
C ALA A 175 31.34 -35.72 0.64
N ARG A 176 30.94 -35.50 1.90
CA ARG A 176 31.34 -36.24 3.08
C ARG A 176 30.90 -37.71 3.01
N LEU A 177 29.61 -37.93 2.71
CA LEU A 177 29.01 -39.25 2.53
C LEU A 177 29.62 -40.02 1.36
N GLY A 178 29.98 -39.33 0.27
CA GLY A 178 30.70 -39.94 -0.86
C GLY A 178 32.03 -40.53 -0.43
N ARG A 179 32.78 -39.84 0.45
CA ARG A 179 34.01 -40.38 1.05
C ARG A 179 33.76 -41.57 2.00
N SER A 180 32.68 -41.47 2.79
CA SER A 180 32.26 -42.53 3.71
C SER A 180 31.91 -43.84 2.96
N VAL A 181 31.24 -43.73 1.79
CA VAL A 181 30.99 -44.91 0.91
C VAL A 181 32.30 -45.57 0.43
N LEU A 182 33.30 -44.75 0.04
CA LEU A 182 34.60 -45.28 -0.40
C LEU A 182 35.36 -45.97 0.78
N ASP A 183 35.35 -45.38 1.96
CA ASP A 183 35.95 -45.94 3.15
C ASP A 183 35.27 -47.29 3.51
N ALA A 184 33.91 -47.35 3.49
CA ALA A 184 33.16 -48.59 3.72
C ALA A 184 33.44 -49.67 2.66
N TYR A 185 33.56 -49.31 1.40
CA TYR A 185 33.92 -50.23 0.32
C TYR A 185 35.31 -50.85 0.52
N HIS A 186 36.32 -50.03 0.85
CA HIS A 186 37.68 -50.55 1.11
C HIS A 186 37.74 -51.46 2.31
N GLN A 187 37.00 -51.20 3.39
CA GLN A 187 36.92 -52.07 4.56
C GLN A 187 36.19 -53.38 4.27
N TYR A 188 35.11 -53.35 3.45
CA TYR A 188 34.41 -54.54 2.98
C TYR A 188 35.33 -55.43 2.13
N VAL A 189 36.02 -54.87 1.13
CA VAL A 189 36.97 -55.62 0.30
C VAL A 189 38.15 -56.17 1.12
N GLY A 190 38.58 -55.45 2.14
CA GLY A 190 39.59 -55.89 3.10
C GLY A 190 39.09 -56.92 4.09
N GLY A 191 37.80 -57.30 4.08
CA GLY A 191 37.23 -58.29 5.02
C GLY A 191 37.08 -57.78 6.45
N LEU A 192 37.14 -56.46 6.68
CA LEU A 192 37.06 -55.87 8.01
C LEU A 192 35.60 -55.60 8.45
N VAL A 193 34.67 -55.42 7.48
CA VAL A 193 33.25 -55.18 7.73
C VAL A 193 32.37 -56.00 6.76
N ASP A 194 31.09 -56.15 7.11
CA ASP A 194 30.09 -56.83 6.26
C ASP A 194 29.64 -55.96 5.07
N VAL A 195 29.10 -56.57 4.01
CA VAL A 195 28.52 -55.91 2.87
C VAL A 195 27.39 -54.95 3.23
N THR A 196 26.69 -55.26 4.32
CA THR A 196 25.60 -54.42 4.86
C THR A 196 26.06 -53.03 5.25
N ASP A 197 27.27 -52.85 5.77
CA ASP A 197 27.85 -51.53 6.10
C ASP A 197 28.08 -50.71 4.83
N TYR A 198 28.59 -51.32 3.75
CA TYR A 198 28.78 -50.69 2.46
C TYR A 198 27.44 -50.28 1.80
N GLU A 199 26.45 -51.21 1.79
CA GLU A 199 25.13 -50.93 1.26
C GLU A 199 24.41 -49.84 2.04
N GLN A 200 24.52 -49.82 3.34
CA GLN A 200 23.97 -48.77 4.20
C GLN A 200 24.59 -47.40 3.88
N ALA A 201 25.89 -47.34 3.60
CA ALA A 201 26.58 -46.12 3.19
C ALA A 201 26.02 -45.58 1.87
N ILE A 202 25.76 -46.47 0.89
CA ILE A 202 25.15 -46.08 -0.39
C ILE A 202 23.73 -45.54 -0.18
N ILE A 203 22.91 -46.19 0.65
CA ILE A 203 21.55 -45.73 0.95
C ILE A 203 21.58 -44.32 1.56
N THR A 204 22.47 -44.09 2.53
CA THR A 204 22.61 -42.77 3.18
C THR A 204 23.04 -41.70 2.19
N LEU A 205 24.02 -41.98 1.33
CA LEU A 205 24.45 -41.06 0.27
C LEU A 205 23.30 -40.75 -0.71
N ASN A 206 22.52 -41.74 -1.14
CA ASN A 206 21.42 -41.56 -2.05
C ASN A 206 20.29 -40.71 -1.43
N ASN A 207 20.02 -40.87 -0.14
CA ASN A 207 19.07 -40.05 0.60
C ASN A 207 19.53 -38.58 0.66
N SER A 208 20.81 -38.31 0.95
CA SER A 208 21.40 -36.97 0.95
C SER A 208 21.33 -36.31 -0.45
N LYS A 209 21.66 -37.09 -1.50
CA LYS A 209 21.53 -36.63 -2.89
C LYS A 209 20.09 -36.25 -3.24
N ALA A 210 19.10 -37.02 -2.79
CA ALA A 210 17.68 -36.71 -3.00
C ALA A 210 17.27 -35.43 -2.28
N GLN A 211 17.72 -35.24 -1.04
CA GLN A 211 17.48 -34.00 -0.28
C GLN A 211 18.16 -32.79 -0.93
N LEU A 212 19.41 -32.94 -1.37
CA LEU A 212 20.13 -31.87 -2.10
C LEU A 212 19.37 -31.47 -3.36
N ARG A 213 18.90 -32.43 -4.15
CA ARG A 213 18.11 -32.14 -5.35
C ARG A 213 16.82 -31.40 -5.02
N GLN A 214 16.07 -31.83 -4.01
CA GLN A 214 14.86 -31.18 -3.56
C GLN A 214 15.14 -29.73 -3.13
N GLN A 215 16.21 -29.50 -2.37
CA GLN A 215 16.58 -28.17 -1.90
C GLN A 215 17.05 -27.26 -3.04
N THR A 216 17.79 -27.80 -4.00
CA THR A 216 18.21 -27.07 -5.22
C THR A 216 17.01 -26.56 -6.02
N GLU A 217 15.95 -27.37 -6.17
CA GLU A 217 14.73 -26.93 -6.84
C GLU A 217 13.97 -25.85 -6.05
N SER A 218 14.15 -25.77 -4.73
CA SER A 218 13.51 -24.75 -3.89
C SER A 218 14.10 -23.34 -4.03
N ILE A 219 15.26 -23.20 -4.69
CA ILE A 219 15.86 -21.89 -5.03
C ILE A 219 14.94 -21.07 -5.94
N VAL A 220 14.35 -21.71 -6.95
CA VAL A 220 13.55 -21.04 -7.97
C VAL A 220 12.34 -20.29 -7.35
N PRO A 221 11.48 -20.94 -6.55
CA PRO A 221 10.40 -20.25 -5.86
C PRO A 221 10.89 -19.22 -4.83
N ALA A 222 12.02 -19.44 -4.13
CA ALA A 222 12.57 -18.47 -3.20
C ALA A 222 13.00 -17.17 -3.89
N TYR A 223 13.68 -17.25 -5.04
CA TYR A 223 13.96 -16.09 -5.90
C TYR A 223 12.69 -15.43 -6.42
N ALA A 224 11.68 -16.21 -6.82
CA ALA A 224 10.42 -15.67 -7.32
C ALA A 224 9.70 -14.83 -6.26
N VAL A 225 9.69 -15.29 -5.00
CA VAL A 225 9.11 -14.54 -3.87
C VAL A 225 9.89 -13.25 -3.61
N LEU A 226 11.21 -13.29 -3.60
CA LEU A 226 12.03 -12.08 -3.43
C LEU A 226 11.79 -11.07 -4.58
N LYS A 227 11.78 -11.54 -5.84
CA LYS A 227 11.46 -10.70 -7.00
C LYS A 227 10.07 -10.06 -6.88
N GLN A 228 9.08 -10.81 -6.45
CA GLN A 228 7.72 -10.32 -6.23
C GLN A 228 7.68 -9.22 -5.15
N THR A 229 8.35 -9.43 -4.01
CA THR A 229 8.37 -8.45 -2.91
C THR A 229 9.16 -7.20 -3.27
N MET A 230 10.17 -7.30 -4.13
CA MET A 230 10.92 -6.17 -4.68
C MET A 230 10.19 -5.45 -5.82
N GLY A 231 9.16 -6.04 -6.44
CA GLY A 231 8.56 -5.51 -7.68
C GLY A 231 9.47 -5.68 -8.90
N CYS A 232 10.37 -6.67 -8.85
CA CYS A 232 11.31 -6.98 -9.91
C CYS A 232 10.65 -7.86 -10.99
N PRO A 233 10.88 -7.59 -12.29
CA PRO A 233 10.36 -8.44 -13.37
C PRO A 233 10.85 -9.89 -13.23
N PRO A 234 10.02 -10.91 -13.51
CA PRO A 234 10.40 -12.32 -13.35
C PRO A 234 11.65 -12.75 -14.13
N GLY A 235 11.87 -12.15 -15.30
CA GLY A 235 13.02 -12.47 -16.17
C GLY A 235 14.35 -11.83 -15.74
N HIS A 236 14.34 -10.90 -14.79
CA HIS A 236 15.56 -10.26 -14.31
C HIS A 236 16.35 -11.22 -13.41
N GLN A 237 17.61 -11.48 -13.76
CA GLN A 237 18.48 -12.36 -12.99
C GLN A 237 19.49 -11.54 -12.18
N PHE A 238 19.66 -11.91 -10.92
CA PHE A 238 20.62 -11.32 -10.00
C PHE A 238 21.05 -12.34 -8.95
N ASN A 239 22.20 -12.09 -8.35
CA ASN A 239 22.67 -12.81 -7.17
C ASN A 239 22.42 -11.96 -5.92
N ILE A 240 22.43 -12.63 -4.73
CA ILE A 240 22.43 -11.92 -3.47
C ILE A 240 23.81 -12.04 -2.82
N ALA A 241 24.28 -10.95 -2.23
CA ALA A 241 25.49 -10.94 -1.41
C ALA A 241 25.11 -10.73 0.05
N PHE A 242 25.78 -11.47 0.91
CA PHE A 242 25.63 -11.32 2.36
C PHE A 242 26.97 -11.52 3.05
N ASP A 243 27.12 -10.83 4.16
CA ASP A 243 28.23 -11.03 5.09
C ASP A 243 27.67 -11.60 6.40
N THR A 244 27.98 -12.86 6.69
CA THR A 244 27.55 -13.54 7.91
C THR A 244 28.07 -12.87 9.18
N VAL A 245 29.26 -12.23 9.14
CA VAL A 245 29.81 -11.49 10.27
C VAL A 245 29.00 -10.22 10.53
N GLN A 246 28.65 -9.49 9.50
CA GLN A 246 27.78 -8.30 9.61
C GLN A 246 26.38 -8.68 10.11
N MET A 247 25.81 -9.76 9.61
CA MET A 247 24.51 -10.27 10.06
C MET A 247 24.51 -10.62 11.54
N MET A 248 25.57 -11.23 12.04
CA MET A 248 25.71 -11.56 13.47
C MET A 248 25.81 -10.30 14.36
N GLN A 249 26.35 -9.19 13.84
CA GLN A 249 26.36 -7.90 14.54
C GLN A 249 24.97 -7.25 14.53
N GLU A 250 24.22 -7.42 13.44
CA GLU A 250 22.87 -6.87 13.28
C GLU A 250 21.81 -7.60 14.13
N ILE A 251 22.10 -8.78 14.66
CA ILE A 251 21.14 -9.54 15.49
C ILE A 251 20.76 -8.78 16.78
N ALA A 252 21.69 -8.00 17.35
CA ALA A 252 21.47 -7.34 18.63
C ALA A 252 20.28 -6.37 18.58
N PHE A 253 19.36 -6.53 19.54
CA PHE A 253 18.23 -5.64 19.74
C PHE A 253 18.11 -5.31 21.25
N ASP A 254 17.87 -4.03 21.55
CA ASP A 254 17.62 -3.61 22.94
C ASP A 254 16.21 -4.00 23.37
N THR A 255 16.11 -5.11 24.10
CA THR A 255 14.85 -5.65 24.60
C THR A 255 14.26 -4.89 25.79
N THR A 256 14.92 -3.83 26.27
CA THR A 256 14.43 -3.00 27.37
C THR A 256 13.57 -1.82 26.88
N GLN A 257 13.48 -1.61 25.58
CA GLN A 257 12.66 -0.53 25.01
C GLN A 257 11.19 -0.71 25.35
N LEU A 258 10.62 0.34 25.97
CA LEU A 258 9.19 0.37 26.27
C LEU A 258 8.37 0.63 25.00
N LEU A 259 7.24 -0.05 24.91
CA LEU A 259 6.28 0.16 23.82
C LEU A 259 5.75 1.60 23.84
N GLN A 260 5.89 2.30 22.70
CA GLN A 260 5.34 3.63 22.47
C GLN A 260 4.30 3.55 21.35
N TYR A 261 3.02 3.63 21.71
CA TYR A 261 1.91 3.52 20.74
C TYR A 261 1.98 4.60 19.66
N GLU A 262 2.47 5.80 20.00
CA GLU A 262 2.56 6.96 19.12
C GLU A 262 3.51 6.75 17.94
N LYS A 263 4.48 5.84 18.06
CA LYS A 263 5.40 5.48 16.98
C LYS A 263 4.78 4.54 15.95
N ARG A 264 3.72 3.83 16.32
CA ARG A 264 3.05 2.89 15.43
C ARG A 264 2.22 3.63 14.39
N ILE A 265 2.46 3.29 13.13
CA ILE A 265 1.76 3.94 12.01
C ILE A 265 0.24 3.71 12.07
N GLU A 266 -0.21 2.55 12.51
CA GLU A 266 -1.62 2.21 12.66
C GLU A 266 -2.30 3.10 13.71
N TYR A 267 -1.59 3.42 14.80
CA TYR A 267 -2.07 4.34 15.82
C TYR A 267 -2.17 5.78 15.28
N GLN A 268 -1.17 6.22 14.52
CA GLN A 268 -1.18 7.54 13.88
C GLN A 268 -2.33 7.66 12.87
N GLN A 269 -2.57 6.64 12.05
CA GLN A 269 -3.69 6.57 11.10
C GLN A 269 -5.03 6.69 11.81
N LEU A 270 -5.22 5.96 12.91
CA LEU A 270 -6.45 6.02 13.70
C LEU A 270 -6.66 7.40 14.36
N GLN A 271 -5.59 8.04 14.84
CA GLN A 271 -5.68 9.41 15.37
C GLN A 271 -6.07 10.42 14.27
N THR A 272 -5.56 10.24 13.05
CA THR A 272 -5.96 11.08 11.90
C THR A 272 -7.42 10.84 11.51
N LEU A 273 -7.88 9.59 11.50
CA LEU A 273 -9.29 9.25 11.29
C LEU A 273 -10.19 9.89 12.36
N LYS A 274 -9.79 9.84 13.63
CA LYS A 274 -10.54 10.48 14.72
C LYS A 274 -10.68 11.99 14.51
N LYS A 275 -9.60 12.67 14.08
CA LYS A 275 -9.67 14.09 13.71
C LYS A 275 -10.62 14.34 12.54
N LEU A 276 -10.64 13.47 11.52
CA LEU A 276 -11.58 13.57 10.39
C LEU A 276 -13.04 13.42 10.85
N LEU A 277 -13.33 12.47 11.73
CA LEU A 277 -14.67 12.30 12.31
C LEU A 277 -15.10 13.51 13.13
N HIS A 278 -14.18 14.10 13.90
CA HIS A 278 -14.45 15.33 14.61
C HIS A 278 -14.77 16.51 13.66
N GLN A 279 -14.06 16.63 12.52
CA GLN A 279 -14.41 17.63 11.51
C GLN A 279 -15.78 17.36 10.88
N GLN A 280 -16.18 16.09 10.73
CA GLN A 280 -17.54 15.74 10.28
C GLN A 280 -18.60 16.24 11.27
N THR A 281 -18.40 16.04 12.57
CA THR A 281 -19.31 16.56 13.60
C THR A 281 -19.40 18.10 13.56
N ASN A 282 -18.27 18.78 13.33
CA ASN A 282 -18.24 20.24 13.19
C ASN A 282 -19.02 20.68 11.94
N TYR A 283 -18.87 19.95 10.82
CA TYR A 283 -19.67 20.23 9.61
C TYR A 283 -21.16 20.06 9.86
N ASP A 284 -21.59 18.98 10.51
CA ASP A 284 -22.98 18.73 10.81
C ASP A 284 -23.58 19.85 11.70
N LYS A 285 -22.80 20.41 12.61
CA LYS A 285 -23.17 21.61 13.39
C LYS A 285 -23.22 22.87 12.50
N LEU A 286 -22.23 23.08 11.62
CA LEU A 286 -22.20 24.22 10.70
C LEU A 286 -23.33 24.15 9.66
N SER A 287 -23.87 22.96 9.36
CA SER A 287 -24.96 22.78 8.40
C SER A 287 -26.25 23.52 8.77
N PHE A 288 -26.40 23.97 10.02
CA PHE A 288 -27.50 24.82 10.48
C PHE A 288 -27.36 26.29 10.01
N LEU A 289 -26.17 26.71 9.59
CA LEU A 289 -25.93 28.08 9.10
C LEU A 289 -26.39 28.22 7.64
N PRO A 290 -26.78 29.45 7.22
CA PRO A 290 -27.14 29.72 5.83
C PRO A 290 -25.93 29.59 4.91
N SER A 291 -26.17 29.28 3.63
CA SER A 291 -25.18 29.51 2.58
C SER A 291 -25.46 30.86 1.90
N VAL A 292 -24.40 31.54 1.47
CA VAL A 292 -24.44 32.85 0.83
C VAL A 292 -23.58 32.81 -0.42
N SER A 293 -24.15 33.27 -1.57
CA SER A 293 -23.43 33.38 -2.82
C SER A 293 -23.76 34.71 -3.50
N ALA A 294 -22.78 35.34 -4.11
CA ALA A 294 -22.98 36.42 -5.06
C ALA A 294 -23.21 35.82 -6.44
N ILE A 295 -24.16 36.40 -7.17
CA ILE A 295 -24.49 35.99 -8.52
C ILE A 295 -24.50 37.20 -9.46
N TYR A 296 -24.07 36.99 -10.68
CA TYR A 296 -24.20 37.91 -11.79
C TYR A 296 -24.71 37.15 -12.99
N ASN A 297 -25.79 37.62 -13.62
CA ASN A 297 -26.32 37.04 -14.83
C ASN A 297 -26.43 38.11 -15.91
N TYR A 298 -25.98 37.75 -17.09
CA TYR A 298 -26.14 38.56 -18.31
C TYR A 298 -26.92 37.74 -19.33
N TYR A 299 -28.09 38.24 -19.67
CA TYR A 299 -29.02 37.63 -20.63
C TYR A 299 -28.90 38.34 -21.97
N TYR A 300 -28.92 37.55 -23.02
CA TYR A 300 -28.95 38.08 -24.37
C TYR A 300 -30.16 37.47 -25.09
N GLU A 301 -31.35 38.08 -24.86
CA GLU A 301 -32.63 37.52 -25.24
C GLU A 301 -32.96 37.84 -26.66
N TYR A 302 -33.34 36.85 -27.46
CA TYR A 302 -33.87 36.98 -28.82
C TYR A 302 -35.25 36.40 -28.84
N GLU A 303 -36.20 37.20 -29.35
CA GLU A 303 -37.62 36.86 -29.44
C GLU A 303 -38.21 37.24 -30.75
N ASN A 304 -38.93 36.32 -31.45
CA ASN A 304 -39.63 36.62 -32.70
C ASN A 304 -40.67 35.54 -33.02
N ASN A 305 -41.79 35.96 -33.67
CA ASN A 305 -42.78 35.02 -34.18
C ASN A 305 -42.29 34.24 -35.40
N SER A 306 -41.33 34.78 -36.17
CA SER A 306 -40.70 34.12 -37.31
C SER A 306 -39.34 33.53 -36.92
N PHE A 307 -39.17 32.26 -37.11
CA PHE A 307 -37.90 31.57 -36.78
C PHE A 307 -36.70 32.09 -37.59
N PRO A 308 -36.81 32.39 -38.93
CA PRO A 308 -35.71 32.99 -39.69
C PRO A 308 -35.28 34.37 -39.19
N ALA A 309 -36.20 35.12 -38.57
CA ALA A 309 -35.96 36.45 -38.04
C ALA A 309 -35.58 36.47 -36.53
N LEU A 310 -35.47 35.32 -35.91
CA LEU A 310 -35.24 35.18 -34.45
C LEU A 310 -34.02 35.96 -33.97
N LEU A 311 -32.91 35.90 -34.70
CA LEU A 311 -31.64 36.52 -34.30
C LEU A 311 -31.47 37.99 -34.78
N ASN A 312 -32.47 38.58 -35.38
CA ASN A 312 -32.37 39.94 -35.94
C ASN A 312 -32.36 41.03 -34.85
N SER A 313 -33.01 40.81 -33.72
CA SER A 313 -33.09 41.77 -32.63
C SER A 313 -32.81 41.10 -31.30
N ALA A 314 -31.89 41.66 -30.52
CA ALA A 314 -31.54 41.18 -29.20
C ALA A 314 -31.97 42.19 -28.12
N TYR A 315 -32.43 41.68 -27.00
CA TYR A 315 -32.87 42.45 -25.84
C TYR A 315 -31.99 42.08 -24.63
N PRO A 316 -30.77 42.68 -24.51
CA PRO A 316 -29.86 42.36 -23.41
C PRO A 316 -30.31 42.99 -22.11
N TYR A 317 -30.16 42.20 -21.02
CA TYR A 317 -30.30 42.71 -19.67
C TYR A 317 -29.39 41.95 -18.69
N SER A 318 -29.08 42.57 -17.57
CA SER A 318 -28.23 41.93 -16.56
C SER A 318 -28.63 42.36 -15.15
N TYR A 319 -28.25 41.51 -14.20
CA TYR A 319 -28.41 41.86 -12.80
C TYR A 319 -27.28 41.23 -11.97
N ILE A 320 -26.98 41.87 -10.84
CA ILE A 320 -26.15 41.35 -9.78
C ILE A 320 -27.02 41.18 -8.52
N GLY A 321 -26.76 40.13 -7.76
CA GLY A 321 -27.51 39.82 -6.56
C GLY A 321 -26.75 38.97 -5.54
N LEU A 322 -27.36 38.85 -4.38
CA LEU A 322 -26.94 37.92 -3.33
C LEU A 322 -28.04 36.87 -3.15
N THR A 323 -27.62 35.60 -3.15
CA THR A 323 -28.53 34.49 -2.86
C THR A 323 -28.26 33.98 -1.48
N PHE A 324 -29.29 33.90 -0.67
CA PHE A 324 -29.26 33.31 0.68
C PHE A 324 -30.11 32.03 0.68
N ASN A 325 -29.53 30.96 1.17
CA ASN A 325 -30.27 29.72 1.44
C ASN A 325 -30.14 29.36 2.90
N PHE A 326 -31.22 29.58 3.66
CA PHE A 326 -31.26 29.29 5.11
C PHE A 326 -32.27 28.19 5.38
N PRO A 327 -31.79 27.01 5.84
CA PRO A 327 -32.66 25.88 6.13
C PRO A 327 -33.34 26.04 7.50
N LEU A 328 -34.60 26.43 7.50
CA LEU A 328 -35.37 26.66 8.74
C LEU A 328 -35.82 25.35 9.40
N PHE A 329 -36.33 24.41 8.64
CA PHE A 329 -36.77 23.10 9.15
C PHE A 329 -36.47 21.99 8.16
N THR A 330 -35.87 20.91 8.62
CA THR A 330 -35.42 19.76 7.79
C THR A 330 -35.92 18.42 8.35
N GLY A 331 -37.05 18.42 9.07
CA GLY A 331 -37.59 17.19 9.66
C GLY A 331 -36.63 16.51 10.66
N PHE A 332 -35.90 17.31 11.46
CA PHE A 332 -34.88 16.85 12.42
C PHE A 332 -33.64 16.17 11.82
N SER A 333 -33.53 16.01 10.49
CA SER A 333 -32.43 15.27 9.85
C SER A 333 -31.04 15.82 10.23
N ARG A 334 -30.90 17.14 10.42
CA ARG A 334 -29.64 17.76 10.86
C ARG A 334 -29.31 17.46 12.31
N THR A 335 -30.29 17.49 13.20
CA THR A 335 -30.11 17.12 14.61
C THR A 335 -29.66 15.66 14.72
N GLU A 336 -30.31 14.76 13.98
CA GLU A 336 -29.93 13.35 13.96
C GLU A 336 -28.56 13.11 13.28
N SER A 337 -28.19 13.94 12.29
CA SER A 337 -26.84 13.90 11.70
C SER A 337 -25.75 14.25 12.71
N VAL A 338 -25.97 15.30 13.54
CA VAL A 338 -25.04 15.65 14.64
C VAL A 338 -24.99 14.54 15.69
N HIS A 339 -26.14 13.92 16.01
CA HIS A 339 -26.16 12.79 16.94
C HIS A 339 -25.38 11.60 16.39
N LYS A 340 -25.61 11.25 15.13
CA LYS A 340 -24.90 10.16 14.42
C LYS A 340 -23.40 10.40 14.39
N SER A 341 -22.94 11.61 14.04
CA SER A 341 -21.49 11.89 13.96
C SER A 341 -20.82 11.85 15.33
N ARG A 342 -21.50 12.25 16.40
CA ARG A 342 -21.00 12.07 17.79
C ARG A 342 -20.86 10.60 18.18
N LEU A 343 -21.82 9.74 17.77
CA LEU A 343 -21.72 8.30 18.00
C LEU A 343 -20.54 7.70 17.21
N GLN A 344 -20.24 8.20 16.00
CA GLN A 344 -19.08 7.80 15.22
C GLN A 344 -17.77 8.21 15.90
N GLU A 345 -17.70 9.38 16.55
CA GLU A 345 -16.53 9.76 17.38
C GLU A 345 -16.36 8.80 18.58
N GLN A 346 -17.46 8.45 19.27
CA GLN A 346 -17.40 7.48 20.37
C GLN A 346 -16.97 6.09 19.90
N LEU A 347 -17.43 5.66 18.72
CA LEU A 347 -16.97 4.40 18.11
C LEU A 347 -15.45 4.42 17.89
N ALA A 348 -14.92 5.52 17.39
CA ALA A 348 -13.48 5.68 17.20
C ALA A 348 -12.69 5.66 18.53
N ASP A 349 -13.28 6.09 19.65
CA ASP A 349 -12.66 5.96 20.98
C ASP A 349 -12.51 4.47 21.38
N TRP A 350 -13.52 3.64 21.11
CA TRP A 350 -13.43 2.20 21.33
C TRP A 350 -12.42 1.53 20.38
N ASP A 351 -12.32 2.00 19.13
CA ASP A 351 -11.29 1.53 18.18
C ASP A 351 -9.88 1.83 18.67
N VAL A 352 -9.65 2.97 19.35
CA VAL A 352 -8.35 3.29 19.98
C VAL A 352 -8.01 2.28 21.08
N ILE A 353 -8.97 1.94 21.93
CA ILE A 353 -8.78 0.95 23.01
C ILE A 353 -8.47 -0.42 22.41
N LYS A 354 -9.25 -0.85 21.42
CA LYS A 354 -9.05 -2.10 20.68
C LYS A 354 -7.68 -2.17 20.03
N LEU A 355 -7.29 -1.11 19.30
CA LEU A 355 -6.01 -1.03 18.62
C LEU A 355 -4.83 -1.09 19.59
N LYS A 356 -4.90 -0.37 20.73
CA LYS A 356 -3.86 -0.45 21.76
C LYS A 356 -3.69 -1.87 22.29
N SER A 357 -4.79 -2.59 22.52
CA SER A 357 -4.75 -4.00 22.92
C SER A 357 -4.11 -4.90 21.85
N GLN A 358 -4.44 -4.69 20.58
CA GLN A 358 -3.83 -5.43 19.47
C GLN A 358 -2.32 -5.16 19.36
N ILE A 359 -1.91 -3.89 19.38
CA ILE A 359 -0.49 -3.49 19.34
C ILE A 359 0.27 -4.09 20.53
N TYR A 360 -0.32 -4.10 21.73
CA TYR A 360 0.31 -4.72 22.91
C TYR A 360 0.48 -6.24 22.72
N THR A 361 -0.52 -6.91 22.17
CA THR A 361 -0.45 -8.35 21.87
C THR A 361 0.62 -8.66 20.81
N GLU A 362 0.69 -7.87 19.74
CA GLU A 362 1.72 -7.99 18.70
C GLU A 362 3.11 -7.77 19.29
N TYR A 363 3.30 -6.73 20.09
CA TYR A 363 4.57 -6.45 20.74
C TYR A 363 5.01 -7.58 21.68
N THR A 364 4.12 -8.05 22.55
CA THR A 364 4.46 -9.12 23.50
C THR A 364 4.79 -10.43 22.79
N SER A 365 4.06 -10.76 21.72
CA SER A 365 4.33 -11.94 20.90
C SER A 365 5.65 -11.82 20.14
N ALA A 366 5.93 -10.68 19.54
CA ALA A 366 7.18 -10.44 18.82
C ALA A 366 8.40 -10.45 19.77
N LEU A 367 8.26 -9.84 20.94
CA LEU A 367 9.32 -9.84 21.97
C LEU A 367 9.62 -11.25 22.50
N ALA A 368 8.56 -12.01 22.78
CA ALA A 368 8.70 -13.40 23.22
C ALA A 368 9.34 -14.27 22.12
N GLY A 369 8.91 -14.11 20.88
CA GLY A 369 9.49 -14.80 19.72
C GLY A 369 10.98 -14.48 19.53
N TYR A 370 11.34 -13.20 19.58
CA TYR A 370 12.75 -12.78 19.48
C TYR A 370 13.61 -13.37 20.61
N LYS A 371 13.16 -13.28 21.87
CA LYS A 371 13.90 -13.85 23.02
C LYS A 371 14.06 -15.37 22.92
N SER A 372 13.01 -16.08 22.50
CA SER A 372 13.04 -17.52 22.29
C SER A 372 14.03 -17.90 21.18
N ASN A 373 13.97 -17.21 20.03
CA ASN A 373 14.86 -17.49 18.91
C ASN A 373 16.32 -17.14 19.21
N LEU A 374 16.57 -16.10 20.01
CA LEU A 374 17.92 -15.77 20.48
C LEU A 374 18.51 -16.87 21.35
N TYR A 375 17.72 -17.37 22.28
CA TYR A 375 18.14 -18.50 23.13
C TYR A 375 18.36 -19.77 22.29
N ASN A 376 17.43 -20.08 21.39
CA ASN A 376 17.56 -21.23 20.49
C ASN A 376 18.82 -21.17 19.64
N LEU A 377 19.15 -20.00 19.08
CA LEU A 377 20.37 -19.82 18.29
C LEU A 377 21.64 -20.17 19.12
N GLN A 378 21.72 -19.72 20.38
CA GLN A 378 22.85 -20.00 21.25
C GLN A 378 23.02 -21.51 21.51
N ILE A 379 21.91 -22.20 21.81
CA ILE A 379 21.93 -23.66 22.07
C ILE A 379 22.28 -24.44 20.80
N LEU A 380 21.67 -24.09 19.65
CA LEU A 380 21.89 -24.82 18.41
C LEU A 380 23.30 -24.60 17.84
N ARG A 381 23.91 -23.43 18.08
CA ARG A 381 25.32 -23.17 17.76
C ARG A 381 26.27 -24.07 18.57
N ASP A 382 26.00 -24.24 19.87
CA ASP A 382 26.78 -25.14 20.72
C ASP A 382 26.59 -26.61 20.28
N ASN A 383 25.37 -27.03 19.96
CA ASN A 383 25.06 -28.34 19.44
C ASN A 383 25.78 -28.63 18.11
N GLU A 384 25.81 -27.68 17.18
CA GLU A 384 26.56 -27.80 15.91
C GLU A 384 28.04 -28.02 16.15
N THR A 385 28.66 -27.24 17.06
CA THR A 385 30.07 -27.39 17.41
C THR A 385 30.35 -28.75 17.97
N LYS A 386 29.51 -29.24 18.91
CA LYS A 386 29.65 -30.58 19.51
C LYS A 386 29.42 -31.69 18.50
N ALA A 387 28.42 -31.56 17.62
CA ALA A 387 28.16 -32.57 16.60
C ALA A 387 29.34 -32.71 15.62
N LYS A 388 29.98 -31.59 15.22
CA LYS A 388 31.22 -31.60 14.42
C LYS A 388 32.35 -32.35 15.11
N ASP A 389 32.57 -32.12 16.39
CA ASP A 389 33.60 -32.83 17.17
C ASP A 389 33.30 -34.31 17.30
N VAL A 390 32.07 -34.70 17.63
CA VAL A 390 31.65 -36.11 17.74
C VAL A 390 31.84 -36.83 16.41
N TYR A 391 31.36 -36.25 15.32
CA TYR A 391 31.55 -36.84 13.98
C TYR A 391 33.03 -37.01 13.64
N ARG A 392 33.86 -35.99 13.87
CA ARG A 392 35.30 -36.02 13.62
C ARG A 392 36.00 -37.18 14.42
N ILE A 393 35.66 -37.33 15.70
CA ILE A 393 36.27 -38.40 16.55
C ILE A 393 35.80 -39.77 16.07
N LEU A 394 34.51 -39.98 15.87
CA LEU A 394 33.97 -41.28 15.44
C LEU A 394 34.44 -41.65 14.02
N SER A 395 34.58 -40.71 13.12
CA SER A 395 35.15 -40.94 11.79
C SER A 395 36.60 -41.44 11.85
N LEU A 396 37.43 -40.89 12.75
CA LEU A 396 38.81 -41.38 12.97
C LEU A 396 38.83 -42.78 13.58
N GLN A 397 37.97 -43.07 14.57
CA GLN A 397 37.86 -44.38 15.19
C GLN A 397 37.37 -45.46 14.22
N TYR A 398 36.42 -45.12 13.34
CA TYR A 398 35.94 -46.01 12.29
C TYR A 398 37.05 -46.38 11.30
N LYS A 399 37.83 -45.41 10.86
CA LYS A 399 38.98 -45.66 9.96
C LYS A 399 40.04 -46.60 10.59
N GLN A 400 40.10 -46.62 11.91
CA GLN A 400 40.99 -47.54 12.64
C GLN A 400 40.32 -48.89 13.03
N GLY A 401 39.05 -49.11 12.60
CA GLY A 401 38.30 -50.34 12.91
C GLY A 401 37.84 -50.45 14.36
N ILE A 402 37.84 -49.37 15.14
CA ILE A 402 37.50 -49.34 16.58
C ILE A 402 35.99 -49.34 16.80
N VAL A 403 35.20 -48.65 15.93
CA VAL A 403 33.75 -48.53 16.05
C VAL A 403 33.05 -49.03 14.82
N ALA A 404 31.80 -49.52 14.98
CA ALA A 404 30.96 -49.96 13.87
C ALA A 404 30.48 -48.79 13.01
N TYR A 405 30.18 -49.05 11.72
CA TYR A 405 29.69 -48.06 10.78
C TYR A 405 28.36 -47.39 11.24
N LEU A 406 27.52 -48.10 11.97
CA LEU A 406 26.29 -47.56 12.57
C LEU A 406 26.56 -46.32 13.41
N ASN A 407 27.68 -46.26 14.16
CA ASN A 407 28.02 -45.10 14.98
C ASN A 407 28.33 -43.86 14.08
N ILE A 408 28.92 -44.07 12.90
CA ILE A 408 29.18 -43.04 11.92
C ILE A 408 27.86 -42.49 11.36
N ILE A 409 26.91 -43.33 10.95
CA ILE A 409 25.60 -42.93 10.40
C ILE A 409 24.86 -42.06 11.42
N VAL A 410 24.83 -42.47 12.70
CA VAL A 410 24.17 -41.72 13.77
C VAL A 410 24.85 -40.36 13.98
N ALA A 411 26.17 -40.32 14.01
CA ALA A 411 26.93 -39.07 14.19
C ALA A 411 26.74 -38.11 13.02
N GLU A 412 26.68 -38.62 11.80
CA GLU A 412 26.47 -37.84 10.59
C GLU A 412 25.05 -37.30 10.51
N SER A 413 24.04 -38.10 10.80
CA SER A 413 22.66 -37.65 10.91
C SER A 413 22.46 -36.54 11.95
N ASN A 414 23.15 -36.68 13.10
CA ASN A 414 23.15 -35.67 14.17
C ASN A 414 23.85 -34.39 13.70
N LEU A 415 24.96 -34.51 12.96
CA LEU A 415 25.69 -33.37 12.43
C LEU A 415 24.85 -32.57 11.44
N ILE A 416 24.24 -33.23 10.44
CA ILE A 416 23.34 -32.57 9.45
C ILE A 416 22.16 -31.88 10.14
N THR A 417 21.58 -32.59 11.14
CA THR A 417 20.47 -32.01 11.93
C THR A 417 20.90 -30.77 12.69
N ALA A 418 22.12 -30.78 13.27
CA ALA A 418 22.64 -29.64 14.02
C ALA A 418 23.02 -28.47 13.11
N GLU A 419 23.68 -28.72 11.97
CA GLU A 419 24.05 -27.70 10.98
C GLU A 419 22.80 -27.01 10.40
N THR A 420 21.81 -27.78 9.93
CA THR A 420 20.52 -27.26 9.43
C THR A 420 19.73 -26.56 10.52
N GLY A 421 19.73 -27.07 11.73
CA GLY A 421 19.08 -26.49 12.90
C GLY A 421 19.64 -25.11 13.25
N TYR A 422 20.98 -24.98 13.27
CA TYR A 422 21.65 -23.70 13.53
C TYR A 422 21.33 -22.64 12.49
N ILE A 423 21.40 -22.98 11.18
CA ILE A 423 21.09 -22.09 10.10
C ILE A 423 19.63 -21.63 10.19
N ASN A 424 18.70 -22.58 10.41
CA ASN A 424 17.27 -22.24 10.56
C ASN A 424 17.03 -21.27 11.74
N ALA A 425 17.68 -21.53 12.90
CA ALA A 425 17.56 -20.65 14.06
C ALA A 425 18.09 -19.23 13.80
N LEU A 426 19.17 -19.09 13.03
CA LEU A 426 19.72 -17.79 12.64
C LEU A 426 18.71 -16.98 11.81
N PHE A 427 18.10 -17.59 10.79
CA PHE A 427 17.15 -16.90 9.94
C PHE A 427 15.81 -16.64 10.62
N GLN A 428 15.37 -17.54 11.52
CA GLN A 428 14.21 -17.28 12.36
C GLN A 428 14.45 -16.10 13.33
N LEU A 429 15.65 -15.98 13.88
CA LEU A 429 16.00 -14.85 14.74
C LEU A 429 16.01 -13.55 13.96
N LEU A 430 16.61 -13.48 12.77
CA LEU A 430 16.61 -12.31 11.91
C LEU A 430 15.18 -11.90 11.50
N SER A 431 14.35 -12.87 11.15
CA SER A 431 12.93 -12.61 10.83
C SER A 431 12.15 -12.08 12.04
N SER A 432 12.36 -12.67 13.23
CA SER A 432 11.69 -12.22 14.47
C SER A 432 12.18 -10.85 14.94
N LYS A 433 13.42 -10.48 14.64
CA LYS A 433 13.91 -9.11 14.86
C LYS A 433 13.13 -8.10 14.03
N ILE A 434 12.91 -8.36 12.73
CA ILE A 434 12.09 -7.49 11.87
C ILE A 434 10.65 -7.36 12.40
N ASP A 435 10.07 -8.46 12.90
CA ASP A 435 8.75 -8.42 13.53
C ASP A 435 8.73 -7.55 14.79
N LEU A 436 9.78 -7.64 15.62
CA LEU A 436 9.90 -6.83 16.82
C LEU A 436 10.12 -5.35 16.48
N GLU A 437 10.99 -5.02 15.51
CA GLU A 437 11.20 -3.66 15.03
C GLU A 437 9.90 -3.04 14.50
N LYS A 438 9.10 -3.81 13.75
CA LYS A 438 7.77 -3.42 13.31
C LYS A 438 6.83 -3.20 14.48
N ALA A 439 6.81 -4.11 15.45
CA ALA A 439 5.93 -4.06 16.62
C ALA A 439 6.24 -2.87 17.53
N VAL A 440 7.50 -2.45 17.64
CA VAL A 440 7.92 -1.25 18.40
C VAL A 440 7.75 0.04 17.57
N GLY A 441 7.64 -0.06 16.23
CA GLY A 441 7.48 1.10 15.33
C GLY A 441 8.80 1.82 15.01
N ILE A 442 9.90 1.08 14.92
CA ILE A 442 11.25 1.62 14.66
C ILE A 442 11.88 1.10 13.35
N ILE A 443 11.07 0.48 12.47
CA ILE A 443 11.60 0.13 11.15
C ILE A 443 12.13 1.40 10.48
N HIS A 444 13.44 1.42 10.23
CA HIS A 444 14.09 2.50 9.53
C HIS A 444 13.89 2.37 8.02
N TYR A 445 13.37 3.42 7.41
CA TYR A 445 13.36 3.60 5.95
C TYR A 445 13.76 5.04 5.64
N ASN A 446 14.58 5.22 4.62
CA ASN A 446 14.94 6.57 4.19
C ASN A 446 13.68 7.33 3.73
N LYS A 447 13.44 8.49 4.37
CA LYS A 447 12.32 9.38 4.02
C LYS A 447 12.52 10.05 2.67
#